data_1a4a2e2f7c20162632a457a82b518407
#
_entry.id   1a4a2e2f7c20162632a457a82b518407
#
_cell.length_a   1.000
_cell.length_b   1.000
_cell.length_c   1.000
_cell.angle_alpha   90.00
_cell.angle_beta   90.00
_cell.angle_gamma   90.00
#
_symmetry.space_group_name_H-M   'P 1'
#
loop_
_entity.id
_entity.type
_entity.pdbx_description
1 polymer ?
#
loop_
_entity_poly.entity_id
_entity_poly.type
_entity_poly.pdbx_seq_one_letter_code
_entity_poly.pdbx_strand_id
1 'polypeptide(L)'
;YLAGVATGSGFEYTGGNHALVLPCRTLGAQPFPVGTITAFWRGRVLVAQDNLLRASRPSAPHLSDWGGFKQLPATITAVVPVDDGVYVGTTEDLVWLGGATWEQLTYTATQRGPVIPGSGVAARGDRIKLGDGSGSGSAMLCIAGREVVAGFNGGQTTSLTNGRYHTTATEVCATFREVGGVPQYVVVPQ
;
A
#
# COMPACT_ATOMS: atom_id res chain seq x y z
N TYR A 1 8.60 -6.80 -16.41
CA TYR A 1 8.73 -5.33 -16.36
C TYR A 1 9.73 -4.95 -15.26
N LEU A 2 10.72 -4.16 -15.61
CA LEU A 2 11.66 -3.56 -14.68
C LEU A 2 11.32 -2.06 -14.56
N ALA A 3 10.98 -1.60 -13.39
CA ALA A 3 10.80 -0.18 -13.13
C ALA A 3 12.15 0.44 -12.81
N GLY A 4 12.61 1.34 -13.65
CA GLY A 4 13.83 2.12 -13.39
C GLY A 4 13.55 3.21 -12.35
N VAL A 5 14.19 3.12 -11.20
CA VAL A 5 13.98 4.06 -10.07
C VAL A 5 14.48 5.46 -10.38
N ALA A 6 15.42 5.63 -11.33
CA ALA A 6 16.10 6.92 -11.55
C ALA A 6 15.48 7.80 -12.65
N THR A 7 14.69 7.27 -13.58
CA THR A 7 14.24 7.99 -14.77
C THR A 7 12.73 8.03 -14.98
N GLY A 8 11.94 7.37 -14.13
CA GLY A 8 10.49 7.28 -14.29
C GLY A 8 10.03 6.52 -15.53
N SER A 9 10.92 5.80 -16.18
CA SER A 9 10.62 5.02 -17.38
C SER A 9 10.50 3.55 -17.00
N GLY A 10 9.40 2.93 -17.37
CA GLY A 10 9.26 1.49 -17.37
C GLY A 10 9.99 0.88 -18.57
N PHE A 11 10.50 -0.33 -18.40
CA PHE A 11 11.16 -1.10 -19.47
C PHE A 11 10.50 -2.45 -19.61
N GLU A 12 10.36 -2.92 -20.84
CA GLU A 12 9.85 -4.24 -21.16
C GLU A 12 11.02 -5.15 -21.57
N TYR A 13 11.09 -6.33 -20.93
CA TYR A 13 12.01 -7.39 -21.34
C TYR A 13 11.31 -8.28 -22.37
N THR A 14 11.82 -8.30 -23.60
CA THR A 14 11.19 -9.03 -24.70
C THR A 14 11.67 -10.48 -24.83
N GLY A 15 12.63 -10.90 -24.02
CA GLY A 15 13.24 -12.24 -24.11
C GLY A 15 14.22 -12.37 -25.29
N GLY A 16 15.08 -13.36 -25.24
CA GLY A 16 16.06 -13.67 -26.29
C GLY A 16 17.47 -13.83 -25.73
N ASN A 17 18.43 -14.19 -26.61
CA ASN A 17 19.83 -14.40 -26.24
C ASN A 17 20.56 -13.09 -25.86
N HIS A 18 19.97 -11.96 -26.15
CA HIS A 18 20.44 -10.63 -25.76
C HIS A 18 19.30 -9.88 -25.11
N ALA A 19 19.45 -9.51 -23.84
CA ALA A 19 18.51 -8.66 -23.14
C ALA A 19 18.63 -7.23 -23.69
N LEU A 20 17.69 -6.85 -24.55
CA LEU A 20 17.50 -5.46 -24.95
C LEU A 20 16.45 -4.84 -24.01
N VAL A 21 16.88 -3.87 -23.22
CA VAL A 21 15.97 -3.05 -22.45
C VAL A 21 15.46 -1.93 -23.37
N LEU A 22 14.22 -2.06 -23.81
CA LEU A 22 13.57 -1.08 -24.66
C LEU A 22 12.64 -0.20 -23.84
N PRO A 23 12.53 1.11 -24.17
CA PRO A 23 11.53 1.97 -23.53
C PRO A 23 10.13 1.44 -23.85
N CYS A 24 9.29 1.38 -22.81
CA CYS A 24 7.90 0.94 -22.99
C CYS A 24 7.11 1.86 -23.89
N ARG A 25 6.32 1.30 -24.79
CA ARG A 25 5.43 2.07 -25.66
C ARG A 25 4.30 2.67 -24.85
N THR A 26 4.01 3.95 -25.05
CA THR A 26 2.98 4.66 -24.28
C THR A 26 1.56 4.43 -24.80
N LEU A 27 1.38 4.01 -26.06
CA LEU A 27 0.07 3.68 -26.65
C LEU A 27 -1.04 4.73 -26.35
N GLY A 28 -0.69 6.01 -26.44
CA GLY A 28 -1.63 7.11 -26.12
C GLY A 28 -1.90 7.35 -24.65
N ALA A 29 -1.23 6.63 -23.75
CA ALA A 29 -1.24 6.84 -22.31
C ALA A 29 0.06 7.52 -21.85
N GLN A 30 0.13 7.86 -20.57
CA GLN A 30 1.36 8.33 -19.96
C GLN A 30 2.28 7.16 -19.56
N PRO A 31 3.60 7.35 -19.59
CA PRO A 31 4.51 6.49 -18.87
C PRO A 31 4.12 6.46 -17.38
N PHE A 32 4.31 5.29 -16.75
CA PHE A 32 4.02 5.18 -15.33
C PHE A 32 4.98 6.06 -14.51
N PRO A 33 4.48 6.87 -13.57
CA PRO A 33 5.30 7.84 -12.85
C PRO A 33 6.27 7.18 -11.89
N VAL A 34 7.32 7.91 -11.53
CA VAL A 34 8.19 7.58 -10.39
C VAL A 34 7.45 7.88 -9.11
N GLY A 35 7.64 7.04 -8.11
CA GLY A 35 7.11 7.26 -6.76
C GLY A 35 7.93 6.54 -5.71
N THR A 36 7.61 6.81 -4.46
CA THR A 36 8.35 6.30 -3.29
C THR A 36 7.80 4.97 -2.79
N ILE A 37 6.51 4.71 -3.01
CA ILE A 37 5.83 3.52 -2.51
C ILE A 37 5.09 2.86 -3.66
N THR A 38 5.23 1.54 -3.79
CA THR A 38 4.53 0.74 -4.79
C THR A 38 3.71 -0.35 -4.14
N ALA A 39 2.54 -0.62 -4.71
CA ALA A 39 1.67 -1.72 -4.29
C ALA A 39 0.98 -2.34 -5.52
N PHE A 40 0.40 -3.52 -5.36
CA PHE A 40 -0.36 -4.17 -6.43
C PHE A 40 -1.78 -4.48 -5.95
N TRP A 41 -2.78 -4.01 -6.69
CA TRP A 41 -4.17 -4.22 -6.37
C TRP A 41 -5.00 -4.49 -7.62
N ARG A 42 -5.69 -5.63 -7.65
CA ARG A 42 -6.64 -6.01 -8.72
C ARG A 42 -6.12 -5.77 -10.14
N GLY A 43 -4.91 -6.29 -10.43
CA GLY A 43 -4.33 -6.20 -11.77
C GLY A 43 -3.71 -4.86 -12.13
N ARG A 44 -3.61 -3.93 -11.18
CA ARG A 44 -2.98 -2.61 -11.35
C ARG A 44 -1.81 -2.46 -10.39
N VAL A 45 -0.77 -1.82 -10.84
CA VAL A 45 0.29 -1.28 -9.97
C VAL A 45 -0.17 0.08 -9.46
N LEU A 46 -0.06 0.28 -8.17
CA LEU A 46 -0.29 1.56 -7.50
C LEU A 46 1.06 2.18 -7.18
N VAL A 47 1.19 3.48 -7.37
CA VAL A 47 2.39 4.25 -7.00
C VAL A 47 1.99 5.51 -6.27
N ALA A 48 2.64 5.73 -5.12
CA ALA A 48 2.50 6.97 -4.37
C ALA A 48 3.61 7.95 -4.73
N GLN A 49 3.23 9.18 -5.01
CA GLN A 49 4.10 10.33 -5.22
C GLN A 49 3.54 11.50 -4.44
N ASP A 50 4.24 11.92 -3.39
CA ASP A 50 3.75 12.92 -2.45
C ASP A 50 2.35 12.57 -1.91
N ASN A 51 1.33 13.35 -2.24
CA ASN A 51 -0.07 13.13 -1.86
C ASN A 51 -0.91 12.52 -3.00
N LEU A 52 -0.30 12.10 -4.10
CA LEU A 52 -0.97 11.49 -5.22
C LEU A 52 -0.76 9.98 -5.23
N LEU A 53 -1.84 9.22 -5.22
CA LEU A 53 -1.85 7.80 -5.49
C LEU A 53 -2.26 7.57 -6.94
N ARG A 54 -1.37 7.02 -7.75
CA ARG A 54 -1.61 6.73 -9.16
C ARG A 54 -1.76 5.24 -9.40
N ALA A 55 -2.63 4.88 -10.33
CA ALA A 55 -2.81 3.49 -10.76
C ALA A 55 -2.38 3.29 -12.21
N SER A 56 -1.77 2.16 -12.49
CA SER A 56 -1.54 1.72 -13.86
C SER A 56 -2.85 1.30 -14.54
N ARG A 57 -2.81 1.18 -15.87
CA ARG A 57 -3.85 0.46 -16.60
C ARG A 57 -3.89 -1.01 -16.17
N PRO A 58 -5.07 -1.65 -16.19
CA PRO A 58 -5.16 -3.09 -15.95
C PRO A 58 -4.28 -3.85 -16.93
N SER A 59 -3.50 -4.80 -16.43
CA SER A 59 -2.60 -5.66 -17.23
C SER A 59 -1.54 -4.92 -18.06
N ALA A 60 -1.38 -3.60 -17.85
CA ALA A 60 -0.36 -2.78 -18.48
C ALA A 60 0.35 -1.90 -17.43
N PRO A 61 1.21 -2.49 -16.58
CA PRO A 61 1.80 -1.84 -15.42
C PRO A 61 2.73 -0.66 -15.76
N HIS A 62 3.17 -0.56 -17.00
CA HIS A 62 4.02 0.53 -17.50
C HIS A 62 3.25 1.76 -17.99
N LEU A 63 1.91 1.71 -18.02
CA LEU A 63 1.05 2.78 -18.52
C LEU A 63 0.11 3.28 -17.43
N SER A 64 -0.14 4.58 -17.41
CA SER A 64 -1.20 5.19 -16.61
C SER A 64 -2.05 6.13 -17.45
N ASP A 65 -3.30 6.31 -17.06
CA ASP A 65 -4.19 7.29 -17.67
C ASP A 65 -4.01 8.67 -17.02
N TRP A 66 -4.26 9.75 -17.75
CA TRP A 66 -4.11 11.13 -17.27
C TRP A 66 -4.95 11.41 -16.00
N GLY A 67 -6.14 10.85 -15.92
CA GLY A 67 -7.04 10.93 -14.76
C GLY A 67 -6.90 9.76 -13.78
N GLY A 68 -5.93 8.86 -13.97
CA GLY A 68 -5.77 7.65 -13.15
C GLY A 68 -5.10 7.90 -11.81
N PHE A 69 -5.51 8.94 -11.07
CA PHE A 69 -4.96 9.25 -9.76
C PHE A 69 -6.07 9.55 -8.74
N LYS A 70 -5.72 9.34 -7.46
CA LYS A 70 -6.47 9.81 -6.30
C LYS A 70 -5.57 10.78 -5.54
N GLN A 71 -6.09 11.95 -5.23
CA GLN A 71 -5.38 12.94 -4.40
C GLN A 71 -5.81 12.79 -2.95
N LEU A 72 -4.84 12.67 -2.05
CA LEU A 72 -5.02 12.61 -0.61
C LEU A 72 -4.77 14.01 -0.01
N PRO A 73 -5.30 14.30 1.20
CA PRO A 73 -5.09 15.60 1.84
C PRO A 73 -3.64 15.82 2.30
N ALA A 74 -2.88 14.75 2.54
CA ALA A 74 -1.51 14.82 3.06
C ALA A 74 -0.58 13.82 2.36
N THR A 75 0.73 13.94 2.58
CA THR A 75 1.76 13.08 1.99
C THR A 75 1.56 11.62 2.37
N ILE A 76 1.62 10.74 1.38
CA ILE A 76 1.43 9.30 1.55
C ILE A 76 2.69 8.67 2.15
N THR A 77 2.52 7.90 3.22
CA THR A 77 3.59 7.20 3.95
C THR A 77 3.48 5.69 3.86
N ALA A 78 2.30 5.16 3.49
CA ALA A 78 2.08 3.73 3.31
C ALA A 78 0.95 3.48 2.30
N VAL A 79 1.03 2.38 1.54
CA VAL A 79 -0.04 1.89 0.66
C VAL A 79 -0.16 0.39 0.83
N VAL A 80 -1.23 -0.08 1.44
CA VAL A 80 -1.45 -1.50 1.72
C VAL A 80 -2.81 -1.95 1.18
N PRO A 81 -2.83 -2.67 0.06
CA PRO A 81 -4.04 -3.23 -0.51
C PRO A 81 -4.62 -4.36 0.34
N VAL A 82 -5.95 -4.44 0.33
CA VAL A 82 -6.73 -5.58 0.81
C VAL A 82 -7.73 -6.00 -0.29
N ASP A 83 -8.57 -7.00 -0.02
CA ASP A 83 -9.38 -7.60 -1.10
C ASP A 83 -10.37 -6.62 -1.73
N ASP A 84 -10.98 -5.74 -0.96
CA ASP A 84 -12.06 -4.83 -1.38
C ASP A 84 -11.69 -3.35 -1.37
N GLY A 85 -10.40 -3.04 -1.18
CA GLY A 85 -9.92 -1.66 -1.20
C GLY A 85 -8.43 -1.52 -0.89
N VAL A 86 -8.05 -0.30 -0.57
CA VAL A 86 -6.65 0.05 -0.28
C VAL A 86 -6.59 0.93 0.96
N TYR A 87 -5.81 0.53 1.94
CA TYR A 87 -5.42 1.41 3.03
C TYR A 87 -4.26 2.29 2.61
N VAL A 88 -4.40 3.59 2.82
CA VAL A 88 -3.38 4.58 2.51
C VAL A 88 -3.03 5.33 3.79
N GLY A 89 -1.82 5.12 4.27
CA GLY A 89 -1.28 5.91 5.37
C GLY A 89 -0.80 7.27 4.86
N THR A 90 -1.09 8.31 5.60
CA THR A 90 -0.58 9.66 5.34
C THR A 90 0.10 10.23 6.58
N THR A 91 0.73 11.38 6.42
CA THR A 91 1.32 12.13 7.55
C THR A 91 0.28 12.70 8.52
N GLU A 92 -1.02 12.62 8.20
CA GLU A 92 -2.11 13.12 9.05
C GLU A 92 -3.02 12.01 9.55
N ASP A 93 -3.41 11.06 8.69
CA ASP A 93 -4.35 9.99 9.07
C ASP A 93 -4.12 8.72 8.24
N LEU A 94 -4.65 7.63 8.73
CA LEU A 94 -4.88 6.41 7.98
C LEU A 94 -6.21 6.52 7.23
N VAL A 95 -6.17 6.34 5.92
CA VAL A 95 -7.31 6.50 5.02
C VAL A 95 -7.73 5.15 4.46
N TRP A 96 -9.01 4.91 4.36
CA TRP A 96 -9.59 3.80 3.62
C TRP A 96 -10.10 4.27 2.25
N LEU A 97 -9.61 3.64 1.19
CA LEU A 97 -10.15 3.76 -0.16
C LEU A 97 -10.90 2.47 -0.48
N GLY A 98 -12.23 2.47 -0.31
CA GLY A 98 -13.08 1.31 -0.50
C GLY A 98 -13.83 1.33 -1.83
N GLY A 99 -13.88 0.19 -2.52
CA GLY A 99 -14.64 0.06 -3.76
C GLY A 99 -14.26 -1.17 -4.59
N ALA A 100 -15.13 -1.53 -5.52
CA ALA A 100 -14.93 -2.72 -6.34
C ALA A 100 -13.90 -2.51 -7.47
N THR A 101 -13.75 -1.30 -7.98
CA THR A 101 -12.78 -0.92 -9.02
C THR A 101 -12.03 0.35 -8.62
N TRP A 102 -10.92 0.62 -9.29
CA TRP A 102 -10.14 1.83 -9.05
C TRP A 102 -10.96 3.12 -9.16
N GLU A 103 -11.81 3.16 -10.15
CA GLU A 103 -12.67 4.31 -10.45
C GLU A 103 -13.71 4.55 -9.34
N GLN A 104 -14.20 3.47 -8.73
CA GLN A 104 -15.22 3.48 -7.68
C GLN A 104 -14.65 3.66 -6.27
N LEU A 105 -13.33 3.69 -6.11
CA LEU A 105 -12.73 3.90 -4.80
C LEU A 105 -13.19 5.22 -4.20
N THR A 106 -13.80 5.13 -3.03
CA THR A 106 -14.27 6.26 -2.23
C THR A 106 -13.40 6.45 -1.00
N TYR A 107 -13.18 7.70 -0.65
CA TYR A 107 -12.37 8.10 0.50
C TYR A 107 -13.17 8.02 1.80
N THR A 108 -12.57 7.40 2.82
CA THR A 108 -13.07 7.39 4.19
C THR A 108 -11.91 7.59 5.15
N ALA A 109 -11.95 8.65 5.96
CA ALA A 109 -10.98 8.87 7.03
C ALA A 109 -11.23 7.87 8.17
N THR A 110 -10.19 7.22 8.68
CA THR A 110 -10.34 6.25 9.77
C THR A 110 -10.15 6.87 11.16
N GLN A 111 -9.66 8.10 11.23
CA GLN A 111 -9.38 8.84 12.46
C GLN A 111 -8.36 8.13 13.37
N ARG A 112 -7.43 7.38 12.79
CA ARG A 112 -6.36 6.67 13.51
C ARG A 112 -5.10 7.50 13.71
N GLY A 113 -5.03 8.68 13.06
CA GLY A 113 -3.88 9.57 13.10
C GLY A 113 -2.75 9.18 12.13
N PRO A 114 -1.63 9.90 12.18
CA PRO A 114 -0.54 9.78 11.21
C PRO A 114 0.07 8.38 11.19
N VAL A 115 0.41 7.92 9.98
CA VAL A 115 1.02 6.61 9.76
C VAL A 115 2.53 6.76 9.60
N ILE A 116 3.29 6.01 10.40
CA ILE A 116 4.75 6.02 10.35
C ILE A 116 5.23 5.39 9.04
N PRO A 117 6.12 6.07 8.28
CA PRO A 117 6.72 5.52 7.06
C PRO A 117 7.39 4.17 7.31
N GLY A 118 7.23 3.23 6.36
CA GLY A 118 7.80 1.89 6.43
C GLY A 118 7.06 0.92 7.35
N SER A 119 5.99 1.36 8.05
CA SER A 119 5.20 0.50 8.95
C SER A 119 4.13 -0.33 8.27
N GLY A 120 3.70 0.04 7.05
CA GLY A 120 2.59 -0.61 6.35
C GLY A 120 2.96 -1.99 5.81
N VAL A 121 2.25 -3.04 6.24
CA VAL A 121 2.50 -4.43 5.83
C VAL A 121 1.19 -5.14 5.55
N ALA A 122 1.17 -5.92 4.46
CA ALA A 122 0.07 -6.83 4.18
C ALA A 122 0.15 -8.06 5.09
N ALA A 123 -0.99 -8.49 5.59
CA ALA A 123 -1.13 -9.67 6.44
C ALA A 123 -2.39 -10.46 6.05
N ARG A 124 -2.55 -11.63 6.64
CA ARG A 124 -3.77 -12.41 6.54
C ARG A 124 -4.66 -12.13 7.76
N GLY A 125 -5.92 -11.80 7.52
CA GLY A 125 -6.87 -11.48 8.57
C GLY A 125 -7.11 -12.65 9.55
N ASP A 126 -7.09 -13.89 9.06
CA ASP A 126 -7.23 -15.11 9.89
C ASP A 126 -6.06 -15.32 10.86
N ARG A 127 -4.95 -14.61 10.66
CA ARG A 127 -3.77 -14.64 11.55
C ARG A 127 -3.77 -13.52 12.59
N ILE A 128 -4.71 -12.58 12.50
CA ILE A 128 -4.84 -11.48 13.45
C ILE A 128 -5.99 -11.81 14.40
N LYS A 129 -5.66 -12.10 15.65
CA LYS A 129 -6.66 -12.38 16.69
C LYS A 129 -7.19 -11.07 17.29
N LEU A 130 -8.50 -10.95 17.34
CA LEU A 130 -9.25 -9.83 17.90
C LEU A 130 -10.13 -10.36 19.05
N GLY A 131 -9.56 -10.45 20.26
CA GLY A 131 -10.27 -11.12 21.35
C GLY A 131 -10.57 -12.58 21.00
N ASP A 132 -11.86 -12.97 21.02
CA ASP A 132 -12.30 -14.32 20.68
C ASP A 132 -12.52 -14.55 19.17
N GLY A 133 -12.36 -13.51 18.34
CA GLY A 133 -12.52 -13.56 16.89
C GLY A 133 -11.23 -13.42 16.11
N SER A 134 -11.28 -13.75 14.84
CA SER A 134 -10.22 -13.45 13.86
C SER A 134 -10.83 -12.79 12.64
N GLY A 135 -10.04 -11.97 11.95
CA GLY A 135 -10.44 -11.43 10.66
C GLY A 135 -10.52 -12.51 9.58
N SER A 136 -11.04 -12.16 8.42
CA SER A 136 -11.05 -13.02 7.23
C SER A 136 -10.45 -12.26 6.04
N GLY A 137 -9.89 -12.99 5.07
CA GLY A 137 -9.29 -12.40 3.87
C GLY A 137 -7.98 -11.68 4.14
N SER A 138 -7.66 -10.72 3.30
CA SER A 138 -6.48 -9.87 3.43
C SER A 138 -6.67 -8.84 4.54
N ALA A 139 -5.59 -8.50 5.21
CA ALA A 139 -5.56 -7.46 6.22
C ALA A 139 -4.30 -6.60 6.07
N MET A 140 -4.36 -5.40 6.62
CA MET A 140 -3.26 -4.47 6.73
C MET A 140 -2.83 -4.36 8.19
N LEU A 141 -1.52 -4.26 8.43
CA LEU A 141 -0.94 -3.83 9.69
C LEU A 141 -0.11 -2.57 9.45
N CYS A 142 -0.21 -1.61 10.34
CA CYS A 142 0.63 -0.41 10.33
C CYS A 142 0.76 0.17 11.74
N ILE A 143 1.60 1.19 11.88
CA ILE A 143 1.63 2.04 13.07
C ILE A 143 0.94 3.36 12.71
N ALA A 144 -0.23 3.59 13.28
CA ALA A 144 -1.01 4.81 13.11
C ALA A 144 -1.30 5.44 14.47
N GLY A 145 -1.14 6.76 14.60
CA GLY A 145 -1.31 7.44 15.89
C GLY A 145 -0.42 6.91 17.00
N ARG A 146 0.75 6.33 16.65
CA ARG A 146 1.72 5.67 17.54
C ARG A 146 1.29 4.29 18.07
N GLU A 147 0.17 3.75 17.62
CA GLU A 147 -0.33 2.42 17.98
C GLU A 147 -0.21 1.44 16.81
N VAL A 148 -0.12 0.15 17.10
CA VAL A 148 -0.24 -0.87 16.07
C VAL A 148 -1.71 -1.04 15.73
N VAL A 149 -2.05 -0.78 14.47
CA VAL A 149 -3.41 -0.83 13.95
C VAL A 149 -3.51 -1.94 12.91
N ALA A 150 -4.56 -2.74 13.02
CA ALA A 150 -4.98 -3.66 11.98
C ALA A 150 -6.17 -3.07 11.21
N GLY A 151 -6.13 -3.19 9.89
CA GLY A 151 -7.22 -2.84 8.99
C GLY A 151 -7.69 -4.07 8.20
N PHE A 152 -9.00 -4.22 8.06
CA PHE A 152 -9.64 -5.36 7.42
C PHE A 152 -10.47 -4.91 6.22
N ASN A 153 -11.01 -5.86 5.48
CA ASN A 153 -11.97 -5.59 4.44
C ASN A 153 -13.16 -4.77 4.98
N GLY A 154 -13.74 -3.93 4.14
CA GLY A 154 -14.81 -3.01 4.54
C GLY A 154 -14.35 -1.75 5.28
N GLY A 155 -13.04 -1.49 5.36
CA GLY A 155 -12.49 -0.29 6.00
C GLY A 155 -12.49 -0.31 7.52
N GLN A 156 -12.79 -1.45 8.14
CA GLN A 156 -12.77 -1.59 9.59
C GLN A 156 -11.33 -1.59 10.11
N THR A 157 -11.08 -0.81 11.15
CA THR A 157 -9.77 -0.73 11.79
C THR A 157 -9.85 -0.97 13.29
N THR A 158 -8.85 -1.64 13.85
CA THR A 158 -8.74 -1.86 15.29
C THR A 158 -7.33 -1.64 15.79
N SER A 159 -7.18 -1.07 16.99
CA SER A 159 -5.88 -1.01 17.66
C SER A 159 -5.58 -2.36 18.30
N LEU A 160 -4.40 -2.91 18.02
CA LEU A 160 -3.92 -4.14 18.64
C LEU A 160 -3.20 -3.89 19.97
N THR A 161 -2.75 -2.67 20.18
CA THR A 161 -2.02 -2.28 21.40
C THR A 161 -2.91 -1.63 22.45
N ASN A 162 -4.10 -1.14 22.07
CA ASN A 162 -5.09 -0.55 22.97
C ASN A 162 -4.48 0.44 23.99
N GLY A 163 -3.63 1.34 23.53
CA GLY A 163 -2.96 2.33 24.38
C GLY A 163 -1.86 1.78 25.31
N ARG A 164 -1.58 0.47 25.28
CA ARG A 164 -0.55 -0.14 26.16
C ARG A 164 0.87 0.03 25.64
N TYR A 165 1.03 0.30 24.36
CA TYR A 165 2.31 0.51 23.73
C TYR A 165 2.24 1.65 22.73
N HIS A 166 3.15 2.61 22.87
CA HIS A 166 3.32 3.72 21.96
C HIS A 166 4.78 3.76 21.48
N THR A 167 4.98 3.96 20.21
CA THR A 167 6.31 4.20 19.65
C THR A 167 6.57 5.70 19.48
N THR A 168 7.82 6.09 19.63
CA THR A 168 8.31 7.44 19.31
C THR A 168 9.11 7.48 18.01
N ALA A 169 9.24 6.32 17.34
CA ALA A 169 9.94 6.24 16.07
C ALA A 169 9.26 7.11 15.01
N THR A 170 10.06 7.76 14.16
CA THR A 170 9.60 8.59 13.05
C THR A 170 9.63 7.85 11.71
N GLU A 171 10.46 6.81 11.63
CA GLU A 171 10.58 5.91 10.47
C GLU A 171 10.92 4.51 10.96
N VAL A 172 10.39 3.50 10.30
CA VAL A 172 10.58 2.09 10.66
C VAL A 172 10.72 1.21 9.43
N CYS A 173 11.26 0.01 9.64
CA CYS A 173 11.15 -1.08 8.69
C CYS A 173 10.30 -2.18 9.33
N ALA A 174 9.18 -2.54 8.71
CA ALA A 174 8.26 -3.51 9.25
C ALA A 174 8.08 -4.72 8.34
N THR A 175 7.81 -5.87 8.94
CA THR A 175 7.47 -7.10 8.23
C THR A 175 6.47 -7.93 9.03
N PHE A 176 5.66 -8.70 8.30
CA PHE A 176 4.81 -9.72 8.89
C PHE A 176 5.42 -11.10 8.60
N ARG A 177 5.60 -11.90 9.63
CA ARG A 177 6.12 -13.27 9.50
C ARG A 177 5.36 -14.23 10.40
N GLU A 178 5.48 -15.52 10.10
CA GLU A 178 4.98 -16.59 10.94
C GLU A 178 6.14 -17.53 11.32
N VAL A 179 6.34 -17.75 12.60
CA VAL A 179 7.39 -18.62 13.13
C VAL A 179 6.75 -19.65 14.06
N GLY A 180 6.87 -20.93 13.72
CA GLY A 180 6.26 -22.01 14.51
C GLY A 180 4.75 -21.89 14.65
N GLY A 181 4.04 -21.37 13.64
CA GLY A 181 2.60 -21.14 13.69
C GLY A 181 2.17 -19.89 14.46
N VAL A 182 3.12 -19.11 14.98
CA VAL A 182 2.85 -17.86 15.70
C VAL A 182 3.04 -16.68 14.74
N PRO A 183 1.97 -15.91 14.43
CA PRO A 183 2.05 -14.71 13.61
C PRO A 183 2.73 -13.58 14.40
N GLN A 184 3.65 -12.87 13.74
CA GLN A 184 4.42 -11.79 14.31
C GLN A 184 4.47 -10.59 13.35
N TYR A 185 4.10 -9.43 13.86
CA TYR A 185 4.40 -8.15 13.22
C TYR A 185 5.68 -7.62 13.86
N VAL A 186 6.76 -7.59 13.10
CA VAL A 186 8.08 -7.17 13.55
C VAL A 186 8.39 -5.81 13.01
N VAL A 187 8.80 -4.90 13.88
CA VAL A 187 9.12 -3.51 13.53
C VAL A 187 10.51 -3.18 14.08
N VAL A 188 11.34 -2.59 13.24
CA VAL A 188 12.68 -2.11 13.59
C VAL A 188 12.72 -0.61 13.33
N PRO A 189 12.93 0.24 14.35
CA PRO A 189 13.17 1.68 14.15
C PRO A 189 14.43 1.92 13.33
N GLN A 190 14.39 2.93 12.48
CA GLN A 190 15.54 3.41 11.70
C GLN A 190 16.06 4.72 12.24
#